data_94d235acd53b1a13d135e541a287add7
#
_entry.id   94d235acd53b1a13d135e541a287add7
#
_cell.length_a   1.000
_cell.length_b   1.000
_cell.length_c   1.000
_cell.angle_alpha   90.00
_cell.angle_beta   90.00
_cell.angle_gamma   90.00
#
_symmetry.space_group_name_H-M   'P 1'
#
loop_
_entity.id
_entity.type
_entity.pdbx_description
1 polymer ?
#
loop_
_entity_poly.entity_id
_entity_poly.type
_entity_poly.pdbx_seq_one_letter_code
_entity_poly.pdbx_strand_id
1 'polypeptide(L)'
;MPPANPSIWTTAKKWQGNLVPAILSLPFAAGGLYLYNPEKPLDLLPIGLLAAFPVVGWFCLNAFGLWGNDQMRAQLGRIYGRERGQKSDQMIFVGYAKPGFRDALDPHQGIGFLIVHPDHLELYGETEQITIPKNVIKGFSLRRNMHSALLLGGWLVIEAGEHTLQIEPRERITLRGNRKYRGILKQELEKWLALK
;
A
#
# COMPACT_ATOMS: atom_id res chain seq x y z
N MET A 1 28.67 -14.07 8.50
CA MET A 1 27.41 -13.32 8.32
C MET A 1 26.86 -13.69 6.95
N PRO A 2 25.62 -14.17 6.82
CA PRO A 2 25.01 -14.31 5.52
C PRO A 2 24.97 -12.92 4.85
N PRO A 3 25.15 -12.82 3.53
CA PRO A 3 25.05 -11.54 2.83
C PRO A 3 23.66 -10.95 3.12
N ALA A 4 23.62 -9.69 3.53
CA ALA A 4 22.37 -8.98 3.72
C ALA A 4 21.55 -9.07 2.43
N ASN A 5 20.34 -9.60 2.50
CA ASN A 5 19.46 -9.65 1.33
C ASN A 5 19.29 -8.20 0.80
N PRO A 6 19.40 -7.97 -0.51
CA PRO A 6 19.22 -6.64 -1.06
C PRO A 6 17.82 -6.13 -0.70
N SER A 7 17.74 -4.88 -0.25
CA SER A 7 16.46 -4.25 0.09
C SER A 7 15.50 -4.27 -1.11
N ILE A 8 14.30 -4.79 -0.90
CA ILE A 8 13.24 -4.88 -1.92
C ILE A 8 12.44 -3.57 -1.96
N TRP A 9 12.08 -3.04 -0.77
CA TRP A 9 11.35 -1.78 -0.61
C TRP A 9 12.30 -0.59 -0.54
N THR A 10 12.77 -0.16 -1.71
CA THR A 10 13.76 0.92 -1.82
C THR A 10 13.09 2.28 -2.05
N THR A 11 13.83 3.36 -1.76
CA THR A 11 13.42 4.73 -2.10
C THR A 11 13.08 4.87 -3.60
N ALA A 12 13.83 4.19 -4.48
CA ALA A 12 13.54 4.16 -5.92
C ALA A 12 12.16 3.58 -6.23
N LYS A 13 11.72 2.53 -5.52
CA LYS A 13 10.39 1.94 -5.68
C LYS A 13 9.29 2.87 -5.20
N LYS A 14 9.50 3.59 -4.10
CA LYS A 14 8.57 4.62 -3.61
C LYS A 14 8.41 5.76 -4.63
N TRP A 15 9.54 6.25 -5.18
CA TRP A 15 9.52 7.26 -6.23
C TRP A 15 8.81 6.78 -7.50
N GLN A 16 9.04 5.54 -7.91
CA GLN A 16 8.43 4.98 -9.11
C GLN A 16 6.89 4.98 -9.03
N GLY A 17 6.33 4.61 -7.87
CA GLY A 17 4.88 4.63 -7.64
C GLY A 17 4.25 6.02 -7.77
N ASN A 18 5.00 7.10 -7.47
CA ASN A 18 4.53 8.48 -7.53
C ASN A 18 4.91 9.18 -8.85
N LEU A 19 6.11 8.92 -9.37
CA LEU A 19 6.65 9.63 -10.52
C LEU A 19 5.93 9.25 -11.83
N VAL A 20 5.60 7.98 -12.02
CA VAL A 20 4.88 7.52 -13.22
C VAL A 20 3.52 8.22 -13.36
N PRO A 21 2.65 8.26 -12.34
CA PRO A 21 1.41 9.05 -12.39
C PRO A 21 1.65 10.53 -12.67
N ALA A 22 2.66 11.14 -12.05
CA ALA A 22 2.99 12.54 -12.25
C ALA A 22 3.40 12.81 -13.71
N ILE A 23 4.33 12.05 -14.29
CA ILE A 23 4.78 12.20 -15.67
C ILE A 23 3.61 12.07 -16.65
N LEU A 24 2.71 11.12 -16.43
CA LEU A 24 1.57 10.90 -17.33
C LEU A 24 0.52 12.01 -17.23
N SER A 25 0.37 12.68 -16.10
CA SER A 25 -0.63 13.73 -15.89
C SER A 25 -0.11 15.14 -16.17
N LEU A 26 1.18 15.42 -15.95
CA LEU A 26 1.79 16.76 -16.15
C LEU A 26 1.54 17.40 -17.53
N PRO A 27 1.52 16.68 -18.67
CA PRO A 27 1.23 17.28 -19.97
C PRO A 27 -0.12 18.00 -20.03
N PHE A 28 -1.13 17.53 -19.28
CA PHE A 28 -2.43 18.17 -19.20
C PHE A 28 -2.36 19.50 -18.47
N ALA A 29 -1.62 19.59 -17.35
CA ALA A 29 -1.41 20.85 -16.65
C ALA A 29 -0.59 21.82 -17.50
N ALA A 30 0.52 21.36 -18.10
CA ALA A 30 1.38 22.18 -18.93
C ALA A 30 0.65 22.72 -20.17
N GLY A 31 -0.11 21.86 -20.87
CA GLY A 31 -0.92 22.26 -22.01
C GLY A 31 -2.02 23.26 -21.63
N GLY A 32 -2.70 23.02 -20.51
CA GLY A 32 -3.73 23.94 -20.02
C GLY A 32 -3.17 25.33 -19.66
N LEU A 33 -2.02 25.37 -18.97
CA LEU A 33 -1.34 26.64 -18.65
C LEU A 33 -0.81 27.34 -19.88
N TYR A 34 -0.23 26.59 -20.82
CA TYR A 34 0.31 27.15 -22.06
C TYR A 34 -0.78 27.80 -22.93
N LEU A 35 -1.96 27.20 -23.03
CA LEU A 35 -3.09 27.66 -23.83
C LEU A 35 -3.97 28.68 -23.09
N TYR A 36 -3.74 28.90 -21.79
CA TYR A 36 -4.55 29.81 -21.00
C TYR A 36 -4.35 31.26 -21.46
N ASN A 37 -5.45 31.91 -21.85
CA ASN A 37 -5.47 33.34 -22.21
C ASN A 37 -6.29 34.14 -21.18
N PRO A 38 -5.66 35.06 -20.43
CA PRO A 38 -6.37 35.88 -19.44
C PRO A 38 -7.50 36.73 -20.03
N GLU A 39 -7.43 37.11 -21.34
CA GLU A 39 -8.47 37.87 -22.04
C GLU A 39 -9.71 37.01 -22.37
N LYS A 40 -9.53 35.67 -22.37
CA LYS A 40 -10.60 34.69 -22.61
C LYS A 40 -10.62 33.64 -21.50
N PRO A 41 -10.92 34.02 -20.25
CA PRO A 41 -10.77 33.15 -19.10
C PRO A 41 -11.74 31.95 -19.12
N LEU A 42 -12.79 31.98 -19.93
CA LEU A 42 -13.77 30.91 -20.09
C LEU A 42 -13.53 30.03 -21.32
N ASP A 43 -12.32 30.07 -21.91
CA ASP A 43 -11.96 29.14 -22.99
C ASP A 43 -12.00 27.68 -22.44
N LEU A 44 -12.84 26.86 -23.05
CA LEU A 44 -13.09 25.51 -22.59
C LEU A 44 -11.89 24.57 -22.76
N LEU A 45 -11.01 24.83 -23.74
CA LEU A 45 -9.87 23.94 -23.99
C LEU A 45 -8.84 23.99 -22.87
N PRO A 46 -8.27 25.14 -22.48
CA PRO A 46 -7.32 25.22 -21.36
C PRO A 46 -7.96 24.82 -20.03
N ILE A 47 -9.21 25.19 -19.77
CA ILE A 47 -9.93 24.76 -18.56
C ILE A 47 -10.11 23.25 -18.54
N GLY A 48 -10.51 22.63 -19.66
CA GLY A 48 -10.68 21.19 -19.79
C GLY A 48 -9.37 20.43 -19.54
N LEU A 49 -8.24 20.93 -20.07
CA LEU A 49 -6.92 20.34 -19.81
C LEU A 49 -6.52 20.45 -18.33
N LEU A 50 -6.70 21.63 -17.71
CA LEU A 50 -6.41 21.81 -16.29
C LEU A 50 -7.29 20.93 -15.40
N ALA A 51 -8.56 20.73 -15.74
CA ALA A 51 -9.46 19.83 -15.03
C ALA A 51 -9.10 18.34 -15.26
N ALA A 52 -8.59 18.00 -16.45
CA ALA A 52 -8.16 16.64 -16.77
C ALA A 52 -6.91 16.22 -15.97
N PHE A 53 -6.01 17.15 -15.63
CA PHE A 53 -4.79 16.86 -14.88
C PHE A 53 -5.03 16.05 -13.59
N PRO A 54 -5.82 16.51 -12.60
CA PRO A 54 -6.07 15.75 -11.38
C PRO A 54 -6.84 14.45 -11.64
N VAL A 55 -7.72 14.40 -12.63
CA VAL A 55 -8.49 13.22 -12.98
C VAL A 55 -7.56 12.15 -13.56
N VAL A 56 -6.74 12.49 -14.55
CA VAL A 56 -5.75 11.59 -15.14
C VAL A 56 -4.73 11.15 -14.10
N GLY A 57 -4.22 12.06 -13.28
CA GLY A 57 -3.30 11.77 -12.19
C GLY A 57 -3.88 10.75 -11.21
N TRP A 58 -5.15 10.90 -10.84
CA TRP A 58 -5.85 9.95 -9.97
C TRP A 58 -5.97 8.56 -10.61
N PHE A 59 -6.38 8.48 -11.88
CA PHE A 59 -6.47 7.21 -12.60
C PHE A 59 -5.10 6.54 -12.72
N CYS A 60 -4.07 7.30 -13.07
CA CYS A 60 -2.70 6.79 -13.17
C CYS A 60 -2.17 6.31 -11.82
N LEU A 61 -2.40 7.05 -10.75
CA LEU A 61 -2.01 6.64 -9.40
C LEU A 61 -2.72 5.34 -9.00
N ASN A 62 -4.02 5.22 -9.28
CA ASN A 62 -4.77 4.01 -8.98
C ASN A 62 -4.25 2.79 -9.76
N ALA A 63 -3.86 2.96 -11.02
CA ALA A 63 -3.40 1.87 -11.87
C ALA A 63 -1.92 1.53 -11.67
N PHE A 64 -1.06 2.54 -11.50
CA PHE A 64 0.40 2.40 -11.50
C PHE A 64 1.04 2.57 -10.11
N GLY A 65 0.29 3.02 -9.09
CA GLY A 65 0.81 3.19 -7.73
C GLY A 65 1.35 1.90 -7.10
N LEU A 66 1.00 0.75 -7.67
CA LEU A 66 1.51 -0.58 -7.28
C LEU A 66 2.45 -1.18 -8.32
N TRP A 67 3.06 -0.35 -9.16
CA TRP A 67 4.02 -0.82 -10.17
C TRP A 67 5.17 -1.61 -9.53
N GLY A 68 5.44 -2.78 -10.09
CA GLY A 68 6.46 -3.70 -9.55
C GLY A 68 6.04 -4.50 -8.32
N ASN A 69 4.78 -4.39 -7.89
CA ASN A 69 4.25 -5.11 -6.74
C ASN A 69 4.42 -6.63 -6.85
N ASP A 70 4.11 -7.21 -8.03
CA ASP A 70 4.25 -8.65 -8.27
C ASP A 70 5.72 -9.10 -8.21
N GLN A 71 6.65 -8.27 -8.70
CA GLN A 71 8.08 -8.56 -8.62
C GLN A 71 8.56 -8.55 -7.16
N MET A 72 8.14 -7.55 -6.36
CA MET A 72 8.48 -7.45 -4.94
C MET A 72 7.90 -8.64 -4.15
N ARG A 73 6.64 -8.98 -4.40
CA ARG A 73 5.98 -10.16 -3.83
C ARG A 73 6.74 -11.45 -4.15
N ALA A 74 7.12 -11.63 -5.42
CA ALA A 74 7.87 -12.82 -5.85
C ALA A 74 9.28 -12.87 -5.24
N GLN A 75 9.98 -11.73 -5.11
CA GLN A 75 11.28 -11.65 -4.46
C GLN A 75 11.19 -12.02 -3.00
N LEU A 76 10.26 -11.41 -2.25
CA LEU A 76 10.05 -11.69 -0.83
C LEU A 76 9.60 -13.14 -0.61
N GLY A 77 8.72 -13.66 -1.49
CA GLY A 77 8.27 -15.05 -1.45
C GLY A 77 9.40 -16.05 -1.66
N ARG A 78 10.40 -15.72 -2.49
CA ARG A 78 11.61 -16.56 -2.65
C ARG A 78 12.49 -16.56 -1.40
N ILE A 79 12.62 -15.42 -0.73
CA ILE A 79 13.36 -15.31 0.53
C ILE A 79 12.66 -16.14 1.60
N TYR A 80 11.36 -15.92 1.78
CA TYR A 80 10.53 -16.67 2.74
C TYR A 80 10.61 -18.18 2.50
N GLY A 81 10.44 -18.63 1.24
CA GLY A 81 10.50 -20.06 0.90
C GLY A 81 11.85 -20.69 1.17
N ARG A 82 12.96 -19.95 1.01
CA ARG A 82 14.31 -20.43 1.37
C ARG A 82 14.51 -20.55 2.88
N GLU A 83 13.96 -19.64 3.66
CA GLU A 83 14.14 -19.61 5.11
C GLU A 83 13.19 -20.57 5.85
N ARG A 84 11.97 -20.73 5.35
CA ARG A 84 10.90 -21.47 6.04
C ARG A 84 10.53 -22.81 5.38
N GLY A 85 10.98 -23.07 4.15
CA GLY A 85 10.75 -24.33 3.44
C GLY A 85 9.30 -24.63 3.04
N GLN A 86 8.37 -23.73 3.32
CA GLN A 86 6.94 -23.90 3.06
C GLN A 86 6.34 -22.67 2.37
N LYS A 87 5.48 -22.92 1.35
CA LYS A 87 4.47 -21.95 0.91
C LYS A 87 3.25 -22.11 1.82
N SER A 88 2.92 -21.11 2.60
CA SER A 88 1.64 -21.06 3.31
C SER A 88 0.55 -20.56 2.38
N ASP A 89 -0.58 -21.27 2.31
CA ASP A 89 -1.73 -20.89 1.49
C ASP A 89 -2.46 -19.62 2.00
N GLN A 90 -2.09 -19.13 3.19
CA GLN A 90 -2.71 -17.95 3.82
C GLN A 90 -1.75 -16.76 3.97
N MET A 91 -0.87 -16.57 2.99
CA MET A 91 0.04 -15.42 2.97
C MET A 91 -0.58 -14.25 2.22
N ILE A 92 -0.77 -13.14 2.91
CA ILE A 92 -1.33 -11.91 2.35
C ILE A 92 -0.21 -10.89 2.18
N PHE A 93 0.08 -10.46 0.97
CA PHE A 93 1.09 -9.44 0.71
C PHE A 93 0.59 -8.08 1.14
N VAL A 94 1.37 -7.39 1.99
CA VAL A 94 1.00 -6.12 2.63
C VAL A 94 2.15 -5.12 2.61
N GLY A 95 1.81 -3.84 2.55
CA GLY A 95 2.66 -2.78 3.06
C GLY A 95 2.35 -2.59 4.55
N TYR A 96 3.35 -2.29 5.35
CA TYR A 96 3.15 -2.12 6.79
C TYR A 96 3.86 -0.88 7.33
N ALA A 97 3.38 -0.39 8.46
CA ALA A 97 4.05 0.63 9.26
C ALA A 97 3.74 0.46 10.75
N LYS A 98 4.68 0.87 11.60
CA LYS A 98 4.44 1.03 13.04
C LYS A 98 3.67 2.33 13.29
N PRO A 99 2.90 2.43 14.37
CA PRO A 99 2.26 3.67 14.75
C PRO A 99 3.28 4.82 14.86
N GLY A 100 2.93 5.97 14.28
CA GLY A 100 3.81 7.15 14.28
C GLY A 100 4.80 7.23 13.12
N PHE A 101 4.96 6.18 12.30
CA PHE A 101 5.78 6.28 11.09
C PHE A 101 5.20 7.31 10.13
N ARG A 102 6.07 8.17 9.58
CA ARG A 102 5.72 9.20 8.59
C ARG A 102 6.79 9.23 7.52
N ASP A 103 6.37 9.15 6.28
CA ASP A 103 7.20 9.35 5.10
C ASP A 103 6.38 10.17 4.09
N ALA A 104 7.01 11.14 3.45
CA ALA A 104 6.34 12.03 2.50
C ALA A 104 6.03 11.35 1.16
N LEU A 105 6.73 10.28 0.83
CA LEU A 105 6.60 9.59 -0.46
C LEU A 105 5.63 8.42 -0.41
N ASP A 106 5.62 7.71 0.72
CA ASP A 106 4.81 6.50 0.85
C ASP A 106 4.49 6.24 2.33
N PRO A 107 3.25 5.89 2.68
CA PRO A 107 2.87 5.66 4.08
C PRO A 107 3.49 4.39 4.67
N HIS A 108 4.09 3.49 3.85
CA HIS A 108 4.61 2.23 4.30
C HIS A 108 6.08 2.33 4.74
N GLN A 109 6.36 1.81 5.94
CA GLN A 109 7.72 1.62 6.44
C GLN A 109 8.42 0.50 5.67
N GLY A 110 7.68 -0.57 5.35
CA GLY A 110 8.17 -1.72 4.63
C GLY A 110 7.06 -2.53 3.98
N ILE A 111 7.46 -3.62 3.33
CA ILE A 111 6.57 -4.62 2.75
C ILE A 111 6.80 -5.97 3.42
N GLY A 112 5.77 -6.81 3.43
CA GLY A 112 5.82 -8.11 4.08
C GLY A 112 4.67 -9.02 3.68
N PHE A 113 4.67 -10.21 4.28
CA PHE A 113 3.52 -11.11 4.29
C PHE A 113 2.88 -11.10 5.66
N LEU A 114 1.58 -10.86 5.72
CA LEU A 114 0.77 -11.19 6.88
C LEU A 114 0.36 -12.66 6.75
N ILE A 115 0.71 -13.46 7.74
CA ILE A 115 0.41 -14.89 7.81
C ILE A 115 -0.53 -15.11 8.98
N VAL A 116 -1.63 -15.79 8.73
CA VAL A 116 -2.63 -16.10 9.75
C VAL A 116 -2.44 -17.52 10.22
N HIS A 117 -1.97 -17.68 11.47
CA HIS A 117 -1.87 -18.97 12.14
C HIS A 117 -3.09 -19.18 13.06
N PRO A 118 -3.36 -20.39 13.53
CA PRO A 118 -4.50 -20.65 14.43
C PRO A 118 -4.46 -19.83 15.72
N ASP A 119 -3.26 -19.57 16.27
CA ASP A 119 -3.01 -18.98 17.58
C ASP A 119 -2.31 -17.61 17.56
N HIS A 120 -1.82 -17.17 16.40
CA HIS A 120 -1.13 -15.89 16.27
C HIS A 120 -1.21 -15.33 14.83
N LEU A 121 -0.92 -14.04 14.69
CA LEU A 121 -0.60 -13.39 13.42
C LEU A 121 0.92 -13.23 13.32
N GLU A 122 1.48 -13.53 12.18
CA GLU A 122 2.89 -13.27 11.88
C GLU A 122 2.98 -12.24 10.74
N LEU A 123 3.71 -11.16 10.96
CA LEU A 123 4.21 -10.31 9.88
C LEU A 123 5.63 -10.75 9.56
N TYR A 124 5.82 -11.33 8.39
CA TYR A 124 7.14 -11.59 7.83
C TYR A 124 7.50 -10.45 6.88
N GLY A 125 8.13 -9.43 7.42
CA GLY A 125 8.59 -8.26 6.67
C GLY A 125 10.01 -8.45 6.12
N GLU A 126 10.40 -7.58 5.22
CA GLU A 126 11.73 -7.56 4.63
C GLU A 126 12.84 -7.33 5.68
N THR A 127 12.59 -6.46 6.65
CA THR A 127 13.55 -6.06 7.68
C THR A 127 13.14 -6.46 9.09
N GLU A 128 11.89 -6.88 9.27
CA GLU A 128 11.31 -7.16 10.58
C GLU A 128 10.43 -8.40 10.53
N GLN A 129 10.44 -9.15 11.61
CA GLN A 129 9.45 -10.20 11.89
C GLN A 129 8.71 -9.83 13.17
N ILE A 130 7.39 -9.82 13.11
CA ILE A 130 6.53 -9.47 14.24
C ILE A 130 5.52 -10.59 14.42
N THR A 131 5.55 -11.22 15.58
CA THR A 131 4.54 -12.22 15.97
C THR A 131 3.60 -11.60 16.98
N ILE A 132 2.30 -11.65 16.70
CA ILE A 132 1.25 -11.10 17.56
C ILE A 132 0.36 -12.26 18.02
N PRO A 133 0.50 -12.71 19.28
CA PRO A 133 -0.34 -13.76 19.82
C PRO A 133 -1.83 -13.37 19.80
N LYS A 134 -2.70 -14.33 19.51
CA LYS A 134 -4.14 -14.11 19.39
C LYS A 134 -4.75 -13.50 20.66
N ASN A 135 -4.29 -13.94 21.82
CA ASN A 135 -4.81 -13.51 23.13
C ASN A 135 -4.49 -12.04 23.49
N VAL A 136 -3.52 -11.39 22.81
CA VAL A 136 -3.20 -9.96 23.05
C VAL A 136 -3.89 -9.03 22.05
N ILE A 137 -4.52 -9.58 21.00
CA ILE A 137 -5.23 -8.79 20.00
C ILE A 137 -6.55 -8.31 20.61
N LYS A 138 -6.72 -6.99 20.66
CA LYS A 138 -7.92 -6.32 21.18
C LYS A 138 -8.98 -6.14 20.09
N GLY A 139 -8.56 -6.04 18.82
CA GLY A 139 -9.45 -5.87 17.69
C GLY A 139 -8.76 -5.33 16.44
N PHE A 140 -9.60 -5.05 15.45
CA PHE A 140 -9.18 -4.53 14.15
C PHE A 140 -9.98 -3.26 13.81
N SER A 141 -9.27 -2.19 13.41
CA SER A 141 -9.91 -0.96 13.00
C SER A 141 -9.40 -0.47 11.65
N LEU A 142 -10.22 0.36 10.98
CA LEU A 142 -9.84 1.00 9.71
C LEU A 142 -9.42 2.44 10.00
N ARG A 143 -8.20 2.81 9.61
CA ARG A 143 -7.70 4.19 9.76
C ARG A 143 -7.33 4.79 8.41
N ARG A 144 -7.34 6.11 8.36
CA ARG A 144 -6.90 6.86 7.18
C ARG A 144 -5.37 6.87 7.10
N ASN A 145 -4.85 6.87 5.88
CA ASN A 145 -3.46 7.21 5.55
C ASN A 145 -3.46 8.28 4.44
N MET A 146 -2.30 8.65 3.90
CA MET A 146 -2.23 9.65 2.84
C MET A 146 -3.00 9.23 1.56
N HIS A 147 -2.99 7.94 1.21
CA HIS A 147 -3.78 7.44 0.06
C HIS A 147 -5.29 7.59 0.28
N SER A 148 -5.75 7.64 1.53
CA SER A 148 -7.17 7.79 1.85
C SER A 148 -7.73 9.15 1.45
N ALA A 149 -6.92 10.21 1.37
CA ALA A 149 -7.33 11.53 0.90
C ALA A 149 -7.80 11.46 -0.56
N LEU A 150 -7.21 10.56 -1.34
CA LEU A 150 -7.55 10.30 -2.75
C LEU A 150 -8.53 9.14 -2.92
N LEU A 151 -9.13 8.63 -1.85
CA LEU A 151 -10.03 7.47 -1.84
C LEU A 151 -9.37 6.16 -2.34
N LEU A 152 -8.06 6.06 -2.35
CA LEU A 152 -7.31 4.94 -2.93
C LEU A 152 -6.82 3.91 -1.92
N GLY A 153 -6.53 4.30 -0.69
CA GLY A 153 -5.91 3.41 0.30
C GLY A 153 -6.44 3.55 1.72
N GLY A 154 -5.65 3.13 2.68
CA GLY A 154 -5.91 3.26 4.11
C GLY A 154 -5.41 2.05 4.92
N TRP A 155 -5.22 2.27 6.20
CA TRP A 155 -4.73 1.27 7.12
C TRP A 155 -5.81 0.31 7.62
N LEU A 156 -5.51 -0.96 7.67
CA LEU A 156 -6.08 -1.91 8.61
C LEU A 156 -5.14 -1.96 9.81
N VAL A 157 -5.65 -1.59 10.96
CA VAL A 157 -4.88 -1.54 12.20
C VAL A 157 -5.21 -2.78 13.03
N ILE A 158 -4.16 -3.52 13.42
CA ILE A 158 -4.22 -4.63 14.35
C ILE A 158 -3.91 -4.03 15.72
N GLU A 159 -4.90 -3.97 16.60
CA GLU A 159 -4.78 -3.36 17.93
C GLU A 159 -4.36 -4.42 18.93
N ALA A 160 -3.10 -4.39 19.33
CA ALA A 160 -2.49 -5.40 20.22
C ALA A 160 -1.53 -4.78 21.25
N GLY A 161 -1.94 -3.66 21.86
CA GLY A 161 -1.12 -2.96 22.84
C GLY A 161 0.20 -2.47 22.24
N GLU A 162 1.33 -2.91 22.78
CA GLU A 162 2.67 -2.53 22.31
C GLU A 162 2.99 -3.07 20.90
N HIS A 163 2.29 -4.12 20.47
CA HIS A 163 2.43 -4.75 19.15
C HIS A 163 1.46 -4.20 18.10
N THR A 164 0.87 -3.02 18.34
CA THR A 164 -0.02 -2.40 17.34
C THR A 164 0.68 -2.24 16.01
N LEU A 165 0.05 -2.74 14.95
CA LEU A 165 0.58 -2.78 13.59
C LEU A 165 -0.44 -2.18 12.61
N GLN A 166 0.04 -1.40 11.66
CA GLN A 166 -0.75 -0.83 10.57
C GLN A 166 -0.36 -1.55 9.29
N ILE A 167 -1.35 -2.14 8.60
CA ILE A 167 -1.12 -2.83 7.32
C ILE A 167 -2.05 -2.29 6.24
N GLU A 168 -1.58 -2.31 5.01
CA GLU A 168 -2.37 -2.05 3.82
C GLU A 168 -2.18 -3.22 2.84
N PRO A 169 -3.24 -3.98 2.49
CA PRO A 169 -3.14 -5.09 1.55
C PRO A 169 -2.64 -4.62 0.18
N ARG A 170 -1.83 -5.47 -0.46
CA ARG A 170 -1.25 -5.24 -1.80
C ARG A 170 -1.50 -6.44 -2.73
N GLU A 171 -2.66 -7.10 -2.56
CA GLU A 171 -3.07 -8.31 -3.31
C GLU A 171 -3.76 -8.01 -4.64
N ARG A 172 -4.29 -6.80 -4.81
CA ARG A 172 -5.01 -6.40 -6.01
C ARG A 172 -4.14 -5.51 -6.88
N ILE A 173 -4.40 -5.52 -8.18
CA ILE A 173 -3.65 -4.75 -9.18
C ILE A 173 -3.78 -3.23 -8.94
N THR A 174 -4.91 -2.77 -8.39
CA THR A 174 -5.19 -1.35 -8.18
C THR A 174 -5.27 -0.98 -6.70
N LEU A 175 -4.89 0.25 -6.37
CA LEU A 175 -5.00 0.78 -5.00
C LEU A 175 -6.45 0.74 -4.50
N ARG A 176 -7.43 1.12 -5.34
CA ARG A 176 -8.85 1.06 -5.00
C ARG A 176 -9.33 -0.37 -4.76
N GLY A 177 -8.81 -1.34 -5.54
CA GLY A 177 -9.07 -2.76 -5.33
C GLY A 177 -8.58 -3.24 -3.96
N ASN A 178 -7.38 -2.83 -3.56
CA ASN A 178 -6.83 -3.14 -2.24
C ASN A 178 -7.60 -2.45 -1.10
N ARG A 179 -8.08 -1.22 -1.31
CA ARG A 179 -8.97 -0.56 -0.34
C ARG A 179 -10.24 -1.36 -0.08
N LYS A 180 -10.87 -1.93 -1.13
CA LYS A 180 -12.04 -2.81 -0.95
C LYS A 180 -11.66 -4.11 -0.25
N TYR A 181 -10.56 -4.74 -0.68
CA TYR A 181 -10.07 -5.97 -0.08
C TYR A 181 -9.71 -5.81 1.40
N ARG A 182 -9.20 -4.64 1.82
CA ARG A 182 -8.94 -4.31 3.21
C ARG A 182 -10.18 -4.50 4.12
N GLY A 183 -11.37 -4.12 3.63
CA GLY A 183 -12.62 -4.33 4.37
C GLY A 183 -12.97 -5.80 4.53
N ILE A 184 -12.75 -6.60 3.48
CA ILE A 184 -12.95 -8.05 3.50
C ILE A 184 -11.96 -8.70 4.47
N LEU A 185 -10.68 -8.36 4.36
CA LEU A 185 -9.63 -8.87 5.24
C LEU A 185 -9.93 -8.55 6.72
N LYS A 186 -10.42 -7.35 7.02
CA LYS A 186 -10.85 -7.01 8.39
C LYS A 186 -11.89 -8.00 8.91
N GLN A 187 -12.93 -8.27 8.10
CA GLN A 187 -13.99 -9.20 8.50
C GLN A 187 -13.47 -10.64 8.66
N GLU A 188 -12.55 -11.08 7.81
CA GLU A 188 -11.92 -12.41 7.90
C GLU A 188 -11.09 -12.52 9.20
N LEU A 189 -10.31 -11.51 9.53
CA LEU A 189 -9.53 -11.48 10.76
C LEU A 189 -10.41 -11.39 12.02
N GLU A 190 -11.53 -10.65 11.97
CA GLU A 190 -12.49 -10.62 13.08
C GLU A 190 -13.13 -12.00 13.31
N LYS A 191 -13.50 -12.70 12.23
CA LYS A 191 -14.00 -14.08 12.32
C LYS A 191 -12.93 -15.01 12.91
N TRP A 192 -11.70 -14.91 12.40
CA TRP A 192 -10.58 -15.70 12.92
C TRP A 192 -10.35 -15.42 14.41
N LEU A 193 -10.42 -14.17 14.86
CA LEU A 193 -10.24 -13.80 16.26
C LEU A 193 -11.35 -14.41 17.15
N ALA A 194 -12.60 -14.48 16.66
CA ALA A 194 -13.75 -15.03 17.37
C ALA A 194 -13.75 -16.56 17.49
N LEU A 195 -13.01 -17.28 16.64
CA LEU A 195 -12.85 -18.73 16.75
C LEU A 195 -12.03 -19.06 18.01
N LYS A 196 -12.61 -19.87 18.90
CA LYS A 196 -11.95 -20.37 20.12
C LYS A 196 -11.07 -21.56 19.82
#